data_6301884653983eafd9b1ca220d90b82d
#
_entry.id   6301884653983eafd9b1ca220d90b82d
#
_cell.length_a   1.000
_cell.length_b   1.000
_cell.length_c   1.000
_cell.angle_alpha   90.00
_cell.angle_beta   90.00
_cell.angle_gamma   90.00
#
_symmetry.space_group_name_H-M   'P 1'
#
loop_
_entity.id
_entity.type
_entity.pdbx_description
1 polymer ?
#
loop_
_entity_poly.entity_id
_entity_poly.type
_entity_poly.pdbx_seq_one_letter_code
_entity_poly.pdbx_strand_id
1 'polypeptide(L)' 'MSWTWTMLDESNAPIDTPEALAGDDLVFHSQADAETWVGEIWAELLEEGVHAVTLVNDGRKVYGPMSLHPADQV' A
#
# COMPACT_ATOMS: atom_id res chain seq x y z
N MET A 1 9.62 -4.84 -15.06
CA MET A 1 9.66 -4.14 -13.78
C MET A 1 8.36 -4.31 -13.05
N SER A 2 8.45 -4.57 -11.75
CA SER A 2 7.28 -4.88 -10.94
C SER A 2 7.16 -3.87 -9.83
N TRP A 3 6.04 -3.17 -9.80
CA TRP A 3 5.71 -2.21 -8.76
C TRP A 3 4.72 -2.86 -7.81
N THR A 4 5.05 -2.90 -6.54
CA THR A 4 4.18 -3.52 -5.54
C THR A 4 4.11 -2.64 -4.31
N TRP A 5 3.16 -2.97 -3.43
CA TRP A 5 3.01 -2.28 -2.16
C TRP A 5 3.29 -3.26 -1.02
N THR A 6 4.10 -2.84 -0.06
CA THR A 6 4.25 -3.57 1.20
C THR A 6 3.29 -2.95 2.19
N MET A 7 2.40 -3.77 2.76
CA MET A 7 1.41 -3.31 3.72
C MET A 7 2.01 -3.31 5.11
N LEU A 8 1.70 -2.29 5.89
CA LEU A 8 2.21 -2.14 7.25
C LEU A 8 1.07 -1.88 8.21
N ASP A 9 1.19 -2.40 9.44
CA ASP A 9 0.19 -2.15 10.47
C ASP A 9 0.49 -0.83 11.19
N GLU A 10 -0.24 -0.56 12.26
CA GLU A 10 -0.09 0.70 12.97
C GLU A 10 1.28 0.85 13.64
N SER A 11 2.00 -0.25 13.77
CA SER A 11 3.36 -0.24 14.32
C SER A 11 4.41 -0.15 13.24
N ASN A 12 3.99 0.01 11.98
CA ASN A 12 4.86 -0.01 10.81
C ASN A 12 5.55 -1.37 10.61
N ALA A 13 4.92 -2.43 11.10
CA ALA A 13 5.42 -3.77 10.89
C ALA A 13 4.80 -4.35 9.62
N PRO A 14 5.60 -5.03 8.79
CA PRO A 14 5.06 -5.60 7.55
C PRO A 14 4.00 -6.65 7.83
N ILE A 15 2.90 -6.59 7.08
CA ILE A 15 1.83 -7.57 7.18
C ILE A 15 1.44 -8.01 5.78
N ASP A 16 0.78 -9.14 5.69
CA ASP A 16 0.29 -9.62 4.40
C ASP A 16 -0.85 -8.76 3.93
N THR A 17 -1.04 -8.70 2.61
CA THR A 17 -2.18 -8.00 2.05
C THR A 17 -3.46 -8.64 2.58
N PRO A 18 -4.41 -7.83 3.08
CA PRO A 18 -5.69 -8.38 3.58
C PRO A 18 -6.36 -9.23 2.52
N GLU A 19 -6.89 -10.35 2.95
CA GLU A 19 -7.51 -11.31 2.03
C GLU A 19 -8.63 -10.67 1.22
N ALA A 20 -9.38 -9.78 1.83
CA ALA A 20 -10.48 -9.10 1.14
C ALA A 20 -9.99 -8.23 -0.01
N LEU A 21 -8.74 -7.79 0.04
CA LEU A 21 -8.17 -6.89 -0.96
C LEU A 21 -7.08 -7.57 -1.77
N ALA A 22 -6.75 -8.80 -1.44
CA ALA A 22 -5.74 -9.56 -2.17
C ALA A 22 -6.39 -10.11 -3.43
N GLY A 23 -6.60 -9.22 -4.37
CA GLY A 23 -7.19 -9.61 -5.63
C GLY A 23 -6.24 -10.49 -6.40
N ASP A 24 -6.45 -10.53 -7.69
CA ASP A 24 -5.69 -11.42 -8.50
C ASP A 24 -4.24 -11.05 -8.56
N ASP A 25 -3.97 -9.77 -8.67
CA ASP A 25 -2.64 -9.39 -9.05
C ASP A 25 -2.35 -7.97 -8.56
N LEU A 26 -1.54 -7.87 -7.55
CA LEU A 26 -1.16 -6.57 -7.00
C LEU A 26 0.20 -6.13 -7.50
N VAL A 27 0.57 -6.58 -8.68
CA VAL A 27 1.77 -6.12 -9.37
C VAL A 27 1.33 -5.09 -10.41
N PHE A 28 1.95 -3.93 -10.37
CA PHE A 28 1.58 -2.84 -11.26
C PHE A 28 2.69 -2.61 -12.26
N HIS A 29 2.33 -2.02 -13.41
CA HIS A 29 3.29 -1.81 -14.49
C HIS A 29 4.03 -0.49 -14.36
N SER A 30 3.53 0.42 -13.55
CA SER A 30 4.17 1.71 -13.37
C SER A 30 3.86 2.24 -11.98
N GLN A 31 4.64 3.24 -11.59
CA GLN A 31 4.39 3.92 -10.32
C GLN A 31 3.03 4.59 -10.31
N ALA A 32 2.65 5.19 -11.43
CA ALA A 32 1.37 5.87 -11.53
C ALA A 32 0.21 4.90 -11.32
N ASP A 33 0.31 3.72 -11.90
CA ASP A 33 -0.73 2.70 -11.72
C ASP A 33 -0.82 2.27 -10.26
N ALA A 34 0.33 2.06 -9.63
CA ALA A 34 0.36 1.66 -8.23
C ALA A 34 -0.25 2.74 -7.33
N GLU A 35 0.07 3.99 -7.59
CA GLU A 35 -0.44 5.09 -6.79
C GLU A 35 -1.94 5.29 -6.99
N THR A 36 -2.40 5.09 -8.21
CA THR A 36 -3.83 5.18 -8.49
C THR A 36 -4.60 4.14 -7.71
N TRP A 37 -4.07 2.91 -7.68
CA TRP A 37 -4.72 1.83 -6.95
C TRP A 37 -4.85 2.17 -5.48
N VAL A 38 -3.76 2.59 -4.85
CA VAL A 38 -3.80 2.88 -3.42
C VAL A 38 -4.66 4.10 -3.12
N GLY A 39 -4.71 5.05 -4.04
CA GLY A 39 -5.55 6.23 -3.88
C GLY A 39 -7.03 5.91 -3.92
N GLU A 40 -7.40 4.80 -4.55
CA GLU A 40 -8.78 4.39 -4.65
C GLU A 40 -9.22 3.51 -3.51
N ILE A 41 -8.30 2.78 -2.89
CA ILE A 41 -8.68 1.80 -1.88
C ILE A 41 -8.10 2.06 -0.50
N TRP A 42 -7.47 3.23 -0.29
CA TRP A 42 -6.82 3.50 0.99
C TRP A 42 -7.77 3.36 2.19
N ALA A 43 -9.03 3.73 2.02
CA ALA A 43 -10.00 3.62 3.10
C ALA A 43 -10.28 2.16 3.44
N GLU A 44 -10.35 1.32 2.43
CA GLU A 44 -10.57 -0.11 2.64
C GLU A 44 -9.35 -0.75 3.30
N LEU A 45 -8.17 -0.31 2.92
CA LEU A 45 -6.96 -0.79 3.58
C LEU A 45 -6.97 -0.47 5.06
N LEU A 46 -7.36 0.76 5.41
CA LEU A 46 -7.47 1.13 6.82
C LEU A 46 -8.44 0.25 7.57
N GLU A 47 -9.57 -0.08 6.94
CA GLU A 47 -10.57 -0.94 7.58
C GLU A 47 -10.04 -2.34 7.82
N GLU A 48 -9.09 -2.78 7.01
CA GLU A 48 -8.52 -4.11 7.14
C GLU A 48 -7.28 -4.14 8.03
N GLY A 49 -6.94 -3.03 8.65
CA GLY A 49 -5.81 -3.01 9.57
C GLY A 49 -4.51 -2.54 8.96
N VAL A 50 -4.52 -2.11 7.72
CA VAL A 50 -3.33 -1.58 7.07
C VAL A 50 -3.28 -0.07 7.34
N HIS A 51 -2.23 0.37 8.00
CA HIS A 51 -2.11 1.78 8.38
C HIS A 51 -1.10 2.55 7.54
N ALA A 52 -0.23 1.85 6.85
CA ALA A 52 0.77 2.49 5.99
C ALA A 52 1.17 1.53 4.89
N VAL A 53 1.76 2.06 3.83
CA VAL A 53 2.24 1.25 2.72
C VAL A 53 3.58 1.77 2.25
N THR A 54 4.42 0.88 1.73
CA THR A 54 5.69 1.23 1.14
C THR A 54 5.68 0.79 -0.31
N LEU A 55 6.07 1.68 -1.20
CA LEU A 55 6.14 1.35 -2.63
C LEU A 55 7.46 0.68 -2.93
N VAL A 56 7.37 -0.45 -3.62
CA VAL A 56 8.52 -1.28 -3.93
C VAL A 56 8.55 -1.52 -5.44
N ASN A 57 9.75 -1.43 -6.03
CA ASN A 57 9.95 -1.72 -7.44
C ASN A 57 11.04 -2.77 -7.57
N ASP A 58 10.67 -3.93 -8.07
CA ASP A 58 11.60 -5.06 -8.25
C ASP A 58 12.35 -5.40 -6.95
N GLY A 59 11.64 -5.35 -5.84
CA GLY A 59 12.23 -5.68 -4.55
C GLY A 59 12.98 -4.55 -3.89
N ARG A 60 12.99 -3.37 -4.49
CA ARG A 60 13.68 -2.21 -3.93
C ARG A 60 12.65 -1.20 -3.44
N LYS A 61 12.84 -0.76 -2.20
CA LYS A 61 11.97 0.27 -1.65
C LYS A 61 12.18 1.58 -2.42
N VAL A 62 11.09 2.10 -2.99
CA VAL A 62 11.13 3.37 -3.71
C VAL A 62 10.90 4.51 -2.75
N TYR A 63 9.84 4.42 -1.96
CA TYR A 63 9.60 5.39 -0.90
C TYR A 63 8.59 4.80 0.08
N GLY A 64 8.51 5.43 1.22
CA GLY A 64 7.60 5.04 2.29
C GLY A 64 8.37 4.80 3.58
N PRO A 65 7.66 4.37 4.61
CA PRO A 65 6.22 4.09 4.61
C PRO A 65 5.39 5.36 4.51
N MET A 66 4.27 5.25 3.81
CA MET A 66 3.37 6.35 3.62
C MET A 66 2.09 6.05 4.40
N SER A 67 1.72 6.97 5.31
CA SER A 67 0.54 6.77 6.11
C SER A 67 -0.72 6.83 5.24
N LEU A 68 -1.67 5.96 5.54
CA LEU A 68 -2.96 5.96 4.87
C LEU A 68 -3.96 6.88 5.56
N HIS A 69 -3.60 7.44 6.70
CA HIS A 69 -4.48 8.37 7.39
C HIS A 69 -4.48 9.71 6.67
N PRO A 70 -5.61 10.39 6.61
CA PRO A 70 -5.67 11.68 5.94
C PRO A 70 -4.68 12.67 6.53
N ALA A 71 -4.03 13.43 5.67
CA ALA A 71 -3.01 14.35 6.12
C ALA A 71 -3.56 15.56 6.85
N ASP A 72 -4.84 15.76 6.76
CA ASP A 72 -5.47 16.92 7.37
C ASP A 72 -5.93 16.65 8.79
N GLN A 73 -5.34 15.69 9.41
CA GLN A 73 -5.71 15.31 10.74
C GLN A 73 -5.35 16.31 11.80
N VAL A 74 -4.79 17.33 11.50
CA VAL A 74 -4.37 18.31 12.50
C VAL A 74 -5.52 19.11 13.03
#